data_2dd669d332173414ba6e86b6467e1e48
#
_entry.id   2dd669d332173414ba6e86b6467e1e48
#
_cell.length_a   1.000
_cell.length_b   1.000
_cell.length_c   1.000
_cell.angle_alpha   90.00
_cell.angle_beta   90.00
_cell.angle_gamma   90.00
#
_symmetry.space_group_name_H-M   'P 1'
#
loop_
_entity.id
_entity.type
_entity.pdbx_description
1 polymer ?
#
loop_
_entity_poly.entity_id
_entity_poly.type
_entity_poly.pdbx_seq_one_letter_code
_entity_poly.pdbx_strand_id
1 'polypeptide(L)'
;MNYSPILIVSGEPNSIFLEIYFKILRLKKIKSPLILISSERLLRLQMKKLRFKKKIRNLDISKLDQYKLNNSSINLINVKYNPKKAFEKISKNSNRFLKNSFEIAFKILKQGKIKKFINGPISKNKFLDKKFLGFTEFISESFSIKHLSLIHI
;
A
#
# COMPACT_ATOMS: atom_id res chain seq x y z
N MET A 1 -12.89 7.01 -20.96
CA MET A 1 -13.35 6.66 -19.59
C MET A 1 -12.24 6.92 -18.59
N ASN A 2 -12.48 7.78 -17.61
CA ASN A 2 -11.52 8.04 -16.52
C ASN A 2 -11.76 7.01 -15.42
N TYR A 3 -10.90 6.01 -15.31
CA TYR A 3 -10.98 5.01 -14.24
C TYR A 3 -10.48 5.62 -12.91
N SER A 4 -11.27 5.51 -11.85
CA SER A 4 -10.86 5.96 -10.52
C SER A 4 -9.63 5.20 -10.02
N PRO A 5 -8.66 5.87 -9.39
CA PRO A 5 -7.46 5.23 -8.88
C PRO A 5 -7.75 4.25 -7.73
N ILE A 6 -6.86 3.28 -7.57
CA ILE A 6 -6.86 2.32 -6.46
C ILE A 6 -5.66 2.62 -5.57
N LEU A 7 -5.92 2.87 -4.29
CA LEU A 7 -4.88 3.06 -3.28
C LEU A 7 -4.43 1.71 -2.73
N ILE A 8 -3.12 1.49 -2.63
CA ILE A 8 -2.55 0.21 -2.22
C ILE A 8 -1.52 0.45 -1.12
N VAL A 9 -1.65 -0.21 0.02
CA VAL A 9 -0.59 -0.32 1.03
C VAL A 9 0.14 -1.64 0.85
N SER A 10 1.48 -1.60 0.74
CA SER A 10 2.28 -2.79 0.40
C SER A 10 2.28 -3.90 1.46
N GLY A 11 1.85 -3.60 2.69
CA GLY A 11 1.88 -4.58 3.78
C GLY A 11 3.29 -4.87 4.29
N GLU A 12 3.47 -6.05 4.88
CA GLU A 12 4.73 -6.48 5.49
C GLU A 12 5.88 -6.58 4.47
N PRO A 13 7.08 -6.06 4.81
CA PRO A 13 8.22 -6.07 3.89
C PRO A 13 8.67 -7.46 3.44
N ASN A 14 8.42 -8.48 4.25
CA ASN A 14 8.78 -9.88 3.95
C ASN A 14 7.70 -10.67 3.24
N SER A 15 6.57 -10.03 2.90
CA SER A 15 5.48 -10.69 2.18
C SER A 15 5.75 -10.79 0.67
N ILE A 16 5.03 -11.68 0.02
CA ILE A 16 5.05 -11.85 -1.45
C ILE A 16 4.21 -10.78 -2.17
N PHE A 17 3.62 -9.84 -1.45
CA PHE A 17 2.66 -8.90 -2.02
C PHE A 17 3.24 -8.05 -3.15
N LEU A 18 4.46 -7.51 -2.98
CA LEU A 18 5.09 -6.73 -4.03
C LEU A 18 5.46 -7.58 -5.26
N GLU A 19 5.75 -8.87 -5.08
CA GLU A 19 5.92 -9.79 -6.20
C GLU A 19 4.63 -9.94 -7.01
N ILE A 20 3.49 -10.13 -6.33
CA ILE A 20 2.17 -10.17 -6.96
C ILE A 20 1.89 -8.85 -7.66
N TYR A 21 2.13 -7.72 -7.01
CA TYR A 21 1.97 -6.38 -7.58
C TYR A 21 2.80 -6.20 -8.87
N PHE A 22 4.06 -6.63 -8.89
CA PHE A 22 4.90 -6.56 -10.09
C PHE A 22 4.40 -7.47 -11.22
N LYS A 23 3.92 -8.68 -10.89
CA LYS A 23 3.30 -9.58 -11.87
C LYS A 23 2.06 -8.96 -12.52
N ILE A 24 1.20 -8.36 -11.69
CA ILE A 24 0.01 -7.66 -12.17
C ILE A 24 0.38 -6.51 -13.11
N LEU A 25 1.41 -5.71 -12.78
CA LEU A 25 1.87 -4.60 -13.63
C LEU A 25 2.44 -5.08 -14.99
N ARG A 26 2.93 -6.32 -15.09
CA ARG A 26 3.36 -6.92 -16.36
C ARG A 26 2.18 -7.27 -17.27
N LEU A 27 1.05 -7.66 -16.71
CA LEU A 27 -0.13 -8.10 -17.48
C LEU A 27 -0.81 -6.97 -18.27
N LYS A 28 -0.50 -5.70 -18.00
CA LYS A 28 -1.02 -4.51 -18.69
C LYS A 28 -2.56 -4.41 -18.83
N LYS A 29 -3.31 -5.26 -18.12
CA LYS A 29 -4.78 -5.33 -18.20
C LYS A 29 -5.51 -4.38 -17.27
N ILE A 30 -4.79 -3.73 -16.33
CA ILE A 30 -5.41 -2.87 -15.32
C ILE A 30 -5.64 -1.49 -15.90
N LYS A 31 -6.90 -1.11 -15.99
CA LYS A 31 -7.33 0.21 -16.48
C LYS A 31 -7.27 1.29 -15.39
N SER A 32 -7.60 0.95 -14.14
CA SER A 32 -7.50 1.88 -13.00
C SER A 32 -6.04 2.20 -12.67
N PRO A 33 -5.67 3.47 -12.52
CA PRO A 33 -4.34 3.82 -12.02
C PRO A 33 -4.11 3.25 -10.62
N LEU A 34 -2.94 2.67 -10.38
CA LEU A 34 -2.55 2.16 -9.07
C LEU A 34 -1.64 3.17 -8.37
N ILE A 35 -1.95 3.50 -7.12
CA ILE A 35 -1.12 4.33 -6.23
C ILE A 35 -0.62 3.43 -5.12
N LEU A 36 0.69 3.22 -5.07
CA LEU A 36 1.33 2.38 -4.06
C LEU A 36 1.87 3.25 -2.92
N ILE A 37 1.49 2.93 -1.69
CA ILE A 37 2.11 3.46 -0.46
C ILE A 37 3.11 2.43 0.01
N SER A 38 4.40 2.76 -0.07
CA SER A 38 5.50 1.88 0.30
C SER A 38 6.80 2.66 0.47
N SER A 39 7.88 1.99 0.87
CA SER A 39 9.22 2.58 0.85
C SER A 39 9.87 2.40 -0.53
N GLU A 40 10.39 3.48 -1.09
CA GLU A 40 11.14 3.42 -2.35
C GLU A 40 12.35 2.49 -2.25
N ARG A 41 13.06 2.52 -1.11
CA ARG A 41 14.21 1.63 -0.89
C ARG A 41 13.79 0.16 -0.88
N LEU A 42 12.72 -0.19 -0.15
CA LEU A 42 12.16 -1.55 -0.15
C LEU A 42 11.79 -1.98 -1.56
N LEU A 43 11.07 -1.12 -2.28
CA LEU A 43 10.60 -1.36 -3.63
C LEU A 43 11.79 -1.65 -4.58
N ARG A 44 12.84 -0.83 -4.55
CA ARG A 44 14.04 -1.02 -5.37
C ARG A 44 14.78 -2.32 -5.04
N LEU A 45 14.91 -2.66 -3.75
CA LEU A 45 15.54 -3.92 -3.33
C LEU A 45 14.77 -5.14 -3.85
N GLN A 46 13.44 -5.14 -3.73
CA GLN A 46 12.61 -6.23 -4.22
C GLN A 46 12.56 -6.28 -5.75
N MET A 47 12.49 -5.13 -6.42
CA MET A 47 12.59 -5.05 -7.88
C MET A 47 13.91 -5.68 -8.38
N LYS A 48 15.04 -5.36 -7.73
CA LYS A 48 16.35 -5.96 -8.05
C LYS A 48 16.33 -7.48 -7.85
N LYS A 49 15.85 -7.94 -6.68
CA LYS A 49 15.79 -9.38 -6.33
C LYS A 49 14.90 -10.18 -7.27
N LEU A 50 13.77 -9.60 -7.67
CA LEU A 50 12.75 -10.25 -8.52
C LEU A 50 12.95 -9.97 -10.03
N ARG A 51 14.08 -9.35 -10.40
CA ARG A 51 14.40 -8.99 -11.80
C ARG A 51 13.25 -8.24 -12.49
N PHE A 52 12.63 -7.32 -11.77
CA PHE A 52 11.59 -6.45 -12.29
C PHE A 52 12.13 -5.04 -12.53
N LYS A 53 11.83 -4.47 -13.69
CA LYS A 53 12.26 -3.12 -14.06
C LYS A 53 11.04 -2.28 -14.43
N LYS A 54 10.84 -1.17 -13.72
CA LYS A 54 9.83 -0.16 -14.05
C LYS A 54 10.23 1.19 -13.43
N LYS A 55 9.89 2.28 -14.10
CA LYS A 55 10.12 3.63 -13.58
C LYS A 55 9.26 3.85 -12.33
N ILE A 56 9.82 4.46 -11.30
CA ILE A 56 9.11 4.90 -10.11
C ILE A 56 8.86 6.40 -10.26
N ARG A 57 7.63 6.82 -10.00
CA ARG A 57 7.20 8.21 -9.94
C ARG A 57 6.74 8.50 -8.52
N ASN A 58 7.51 9.31 -7.80
CA ASN A 58 7.11 9.75 -6.47
C ASN A 58 5.99 10.78 -6.57
N LEU A 59 4.93 10.59 -5.80
CA LEU A 59 3.78 11.47 -5.70
C LEU A 59 3.83 12.28 -4.41
N ASP A 60 3.50 13.55 -4.52
CA ASP A 60 3.19 14.42 -3.38
C ASP A 60 1.71 14.30 -3.04
N ILE A 61 1.39 13.96 -1.78
CA ILE A 61 0.03 13.77 -1.30
C ILE A 61 -0.79 15.07 -1.44
N SER A 62 -0.16 16.23 -1.23
CA SER A 62 -0.83 17.53 -1.33
C SER A 62 -1.26 17.88 -2.76
N LYS A 63 -0.64 17.24 -3.76
CA LYS A 63 -0.84 17.51 -5.19
C LYS A 63 -1.46 16.33 -5.93
N LEU A 64 -2.08 15.36 -5.23
CA LEU A 64 -2.60 14.13 -5.88
C LEU A 64 -3.56 14.42 -7.03
N ASP A 65 -4.38 15.46 -6.93
CA ASP A 65 -5.36 15.84 -7.95
C ASP A 65 -4.71 16.42 -9.23
N GLN A 66 -3.47 16.90 -9.13
CA GLN A 66 -2.77 17.51 -10.24
C GLN A 66 -2.06 16.47 -11.13
N TYR A 67 -1.97 15.22 -10.66
CA TYR A 67 -1.29 14.18 -11.42
C TYR A 67 -2.22 13.49 -12.43
N LYS A 68 -1.82 13.51 -13.70
CA LYS A 68 -2.38 12.57 -14.68
C LYS A 68 -1.82 11.18 -14.42
N LEU A 69 -2.58 10.37 -13.66
CA LEU A 69 -2.16 9.04 -13.22
C LEU A 69 -2.39 8.00 -14.31
N ASN A 70 -1.42 7.12 -14.45
CA ASN A 70 -1.51 5.91 -15.29
C ASN A 70 -0.56 4.83 -14.74
N ASN A 71 -0.54 3.65 -15.35
CA ASN A 71 0.30 2.52 -14.92
C ASN A 71 1.58 2.36 -15.77
N SER A 72 2.01 3.36 -16.54
CA SER A 72 3.29 3.34 -17.26
C SER A 72 4.49 3.35 -16.31
N SER A 73 4.33 3.96 -15.15
CA SER A 73 5.26 3.95 -14.01
C SER A 73 4.58 3.44 -12.75
N ILE A 74 5.36 3.12 -11.72
CA ILE A 74 4.85 2.89 -10.37
C ILE A 74 4.60 4.26 -9.74
N ASN A 75 3.34 4.61 -9.49
CA ASN A 75 2.99 5.82 -8.75
C ASN A 75 3.18 5.53 -7.26
N LEU A 76 4.21 6.08 -6.66
CA LEU A 76 4.64 5.79 -5.29
C LEU A 76 4.39 6.99 -4.37
N ILE A 77 3.69 6.76 -3.28
CA ILE A 77 3.74 7.61 -2.09
C ILE A 77 4.79 7.01 -1.17
N ASN A 78 5.93 7.69 -1.08
CA ASN A 78 7.09 7.15 -0.37
C ASN A 78 6.94 7.33 1.14
N VAL A 79 7.09 6.22 1.88
CA VAL A 79 7.13 6.18 3.35
C VAL A 79 8.52 5.79 3.80
N LYS A 80 9.10 6.57 4.71
CA LYS A 80 10.47 6.35 5.19
C LYS A 80 10.63 4.99 5.87
N TYR A 81 11.39 4.11 5.23
CA TYR A 81 11.81 2.82 5.77
C TYR A 81 13.07 2.37 5.03
N ASN A 82 14.11 2.00 5.77
CA ASN A 82 15.43 1.67 5.22
C ASN A 82 15.80 0.21 5.51
N PRO A 83 15.22 -0.78 4.84
CA PRO A 83 15.60 -2.17 4.97
C PRO A 83 16.99 -2.41 4.39
N LYS A 84 17.72 -3.37 4.96
CA LYS A 84 19.00 -3.83 4.43
C LYS A 84 18.84 -4.89 3.33
N LYS A 85 17.74 -5.65 3.37
CA LYS A 85 17.44 -6.76 2.46
C LYS A 85 16.04 -6.65 1.87
N ALA A 86 15.83 -7.26 0.70
CA ALA A 86 14.55 -7.25 -0.01
C ALA A 86 13.39 -7.87 0.80
N PHE A 87 13.68 -8.92 1.57
CA PHE A 87 12.73 -9.65 2.42
C PHE A 87 13.28 -9.69 3.84
N GLU A 88 13.16 -8.58 4.56
CA GLU A 88 13.67 -8.46 5.91
C GLU A 88 12.61 -8.90 6.92
N LYS A 89 13.03 -9.61 7.97
CA LYS A 89 12.12 -10.06 9.03
C LYS A 89 11.40 -8.88 9.69
N ILE A 90 10.21 -9.14 10.21
CA ILE A 90 9.40 -8.15 10.92
C ILE A 90 10.18 -7.61 12.13
N SER A 91 10.19 -6.29 12.27
CA SER A 91 10.93 -5.54 13.30
C SER A 91 10.12 -4.34 13.79
N LYS A 92 10.57 -3.70 14.86
CA LYS A 92 9.96 -2.43 15.32
C LYS A 92 9.94 -1.36 14.21
N ASN A 93 10.99 -1.32 13.36
CA ASN A 93 11.06 -0.36 12.25
C ASN A 93 10.05 -0.69 11.14
N SER A 94 9.86 -1.99 10.82
CA SER A 94 8.83 -2.38 9.84
C SER A 94 7.42 -2.12 10.35
N ASN A 95 7.17 -2.32 11.65
CA ASN A 95 5.88 -1.98 12.26
C ASN A 95 5.60 -0.47 12.20
N ARG A 96 6.60 0.38 12.50
CA ARG A 96 6.48 1.84 12.34
C ARG A 96 6.19 2.23 10.90
N PHE A 97 6.90 1.63 9.95
CA PHE A 97 6.65 1.83 8.53
C PHE A 97 5.20 1.49 8.15
N LEU A 98 4.67 0.35 8.62
CA LEU A 98 3.29 -0.04 8.37
C LEU A 98 2.30 0.94 8.99
N LYS A 99 2.47 1.32 10.26
CA LYS A 99 1.60 2.31 10.92
C LYS A 99 1.54 3.61 10.12
N ASN A 100 2.68 4.17 9.76
CA ASN A 100 2.76 5.39 8.95
C ASN A 100 2.09 5.21 7.57
N SER A 101 2.25 4.02 6.95
CA SER A 101 1.63 3.73 5.65
C SER A 101 0.11 3.71 5.73
N PHE A 102 -0.46 3.12 6.79
CA PHE A 102 -1.91 3.13 7.01
C PHE A 102 -2.44 4.51 7.39
N GLU A 103 -1.74 5.27 8.23
CA GLU A 103 -2.11 6.66 8.56
C GLU A 103 -2.24 7.52 7.30
N ILE A 104 -1.26 7.42 6.40
CA ILE A 104 -1.28 8.12 5.11
C ILE A 104 -2.47 7.62 4.26
N ALA A 105 -2.66 6.31 4.16
CA ALA A 105 -3.77 5.73 3.40
C ALA A 105 -5.12 6.24 3.91
N PHE A 106 -5.34 6.20 5.21
CA PHE A 106 -6.61 6.64 5.82
C PHE A 106 -6.83 8.14 5.67
N LYS A 107 -5.77 8.96 5.78
CA LYS A 107 -5.86 10.40 5.49
C LYS A 107 -6.35 10.65 4.06
N ILE A 108 -5.82 9.93 3.07
CA ILE A 108 -6.23 10.07 1.67
C ILE A 108 -7.67 9.58 1.46
N LEU A 109 -8.03 8.42 2.05
CA LEU A 109 -9.38 7.87 1.92
C LEU A 109 -10.44 8.76 2.57
N LYS A 110 -10.15 9.36 3.74
CA LYS A 110 -11.05 10.31 4.42
C LYS A 110 -11.36 11.55 3.59
N GLN A 111 -10.49 11.94 2.65
CA GLN A 111 -10.77 13.02 1.70
C GLN A 111 -11.85 12.66 0.66
N GLY A 112 -12.25 11.38 0.55
CA GLY A 112 -13.34 10.91 -0.30
C GLY A 112 -13.03 10.84 -1.80
N LYS A 113 -11.86 11.31 -2.25
CA LYS A 113 -11.48 11.35 -3.67
C LYS A 113 -11.09 9.98 -4.22
N ILE A 114 -10.46 9.16 -3.39
CA ILE A 114 -10.13 7.77 -3.70
C ILE A 114 -11.00 6.87 -2.82
N LYS A 115 -11.79 6.00 -3.46
CA LYS A 115 -12.77 5.14 -2.77
C LYS A 115 -12.39 3.65 -2.79
N LYS A 116 -11.34 3.30 -3.53
CA LYS A 116 -10.88 1.91 -3.67
C LYS A 116 -9.56 1.73 -2.94
N PHE A 117 -9.51 0.74 -2.05
CA PHE A 117 -8.36 0.48 -1.20
C PHE A 117 -8.04 -1.01 -1.17
N ILE A 118 -6.75 -1.32 -1.27
CA ILE A 118 -6.21 -2.69 -1.13
C ILE A 118 -5.04 -2.61 -0.15
N ASN A 119 -5.02 -3.52 0.81
CA ASN A 119 -3.87 -3.67 1.69
C ASN A 119 -3.17 -5.01 1.45
N GLY A 120 -1.85 -4.99 1.50
CA GLY A 120 -1.02 -6.18 1.57
C GLY A 120 -1.12 -6.88 2.94
N PRO A 121 -0.57 -8.09 3.06
CA PRO A 121 -0.62 -8.87 4.30
C PRO A 121 0.00 -8.12 5.48
N ILE A 122 -0.60 -8.28 6.65
CA ILE A 122 -0.10 -7.78 7.93
C ILE A 122 -0.09 -8.90 8.99
N SER A 123 0.88 -8.88 9.87
CA SER A 123 0.94 -9.80 11.01
C SER A 123 0.03 -9.28 12.13
N LYS A 124 -1.10 -9.96 12.37
CA LYS A 124 -2.04 -9.58 13.44
C LYS A 124 -1.33 -9.39 14.78
N ASN A 125 -0.54 -10.38 15.20
CA ASN A 125 0.11 -10.38 16.52
C ASN A 125 1.16 -9.28 16.69
N LYS A 126 1.81 -8.83 15.60
CA LYS A 126 2.91 -7.85 15.65
C LYS A 126 2.47 -6.45 15.29
N PHE A 127 1.45 -6.30 14.44
CA PHE A 127 0.97 -5.01 13.99
C PHE A 127 -0.19 -4.47 14.84
N LEU A 128 -1.16 -5.33 15.17
CA LEU A 128 -2.37 -4.91 15.92
C LEU A 128 -2.18 -4.89 17.44
N ASP A 129 -0.98 -5.29 17.95
CA ASP A 129 -0.56 -5.27 19.36
C ASP A 129 -1.64 -5.84 20.32
N LYS A 130 -2.41 -6.86 19.87
CA LYS A 130 -3.57 -7.45 20.58
C LYS A 130 -4.71 -6.45 20.90
N LYS A 131 -4.63 -5.21 20.43
CA LYS A 131 -5.67 -4.19 20.64
C LYS A 131 -6.93 -4.49 19.81
N PHE A 132 -6.75 -5.13 18.64
CA PHE A 132 -7.82 -5.45 17.72
C PHE A 132 -7.86 -6.97 17.44
N LEU A 133 -9.06 -7.53 17.35
CA LEU A 133 -9.27 -8.92 16.98
C LEU A 133 -8.86 -9.20 15.52
N GLY A 134 -9.00 -8.19 14.66
CA GLY A 134 -8.64 -8.27 13.26
C GLY A 134 -8.43 -6.92 12.58
N PHE A 135 -8.12 -6.97 11.29
CA PHE A 135 -7.89 -5.79 10.48
C PHE A 135 -9.18 -4.99 10.22
N THR A 136 -10.31 -5.67 10.20
CA THR A 136 -11.64 -5.09 10.04
C THR A 136 -11.96 -4.13 11.17
N GLU A 137 -11.72 -4.54 12.43
CA GLU A 137 -11.93 -3.71 13.62
C GLU A 137 -10.97 -2.52 13.64
N PHE A 138 -9.73 -2.73 13.24
CA PHE A 138 -8.75 -1.65 13.09
C PHE A 138 -9.21 -0.59 12.09
N ILE A 139 -9.77 -0.99 10.94
CA ILE A 139 -10.35 -0.05 9.96
C ILE A 139 -11.58 0.63 10.56
N SER A 140 -12.49 -0.13 11.15
CA SER A 140 -13.73 0.38 11.74
C SER A 140 -13.45 1.51 12.74
N GLU A 141 -12.51 1.28 13.69
CA GLU A 141 -12.09 2.31 14.65
C GLU A 141 -11.45 3.51 13.95
N SER A 142 -10.56 3.26 12.96
CA SER A 142 -9.86 4.34 12.24
C SER A 142 -10.79 5.28 11.48
N PHE A 143 -11.95 4.79 11.05
CA PHE A 143 -12.98 5.57 10.34
C PHE A 143 -14.19 5.92 11.20
N SER A 144 -14.20 5.54 12.49
CA SER A 144 -15.34 5.72 13.41
C SER A 144 -16.65 5.12 12.87
N ILE A 145 -16.54 3.97 12.21
CA ILE A 145 -17.68 3.25 11.63
C ILE A 145 -18.21 2.28 12.68
N LYS A 146 -19.46 2.44 13.11
CA LYS A 146 -20.10 1.57 14.12
C LYS A 146 -20.48 0.19 13.56
N HIS A 147 -20.83 0.11 12.29
CA HIS A 147 -21.23 -1.14 11.63
C HIS A 147 -20.43 -1.31 10.34
N LEU A 148 -19.49 -2.25 10.34
CA LEU A 148 -18.76 -2.67 9.15
C LEU A 148 -19.32 -4.01 8.69
N SER A 149 -19.78 -4.08 7.44
CA SER A 149 -20.26 -5.32 6.83
C SER A 149 -19.17 -5.95 5.98
N LEU A 150 -18.98 -7.26 6.13
CA LEU A 150 -18.16 -8.08 5.25
C LEU A 150 -19.09 -8.79 4.28
N ILE A 151 -18.82 -8.64 2.98
CA ILE A 151 -19.53 -9.37 1.94
C ILE A 151 -18.59 -10.46 1.44
N HIS A 152 -19.00 -11.71 1.61
CA HIS A 152 -18.33 -12.85 0.98
C HIS A 152 -18.97 -13.05 -0.40
N ILE A 153 -18.12 -12.98 -1.43
CA ILE A 153 -18.49 -13.22 -2.83
C ILE A 153 -18.01 -14.62 -3.20
#